data_312543ef4455492f31fb66ea7f6b48ec
#
_entry.id   312543ef4455492f31fb66ea7f6b48ec
#
_cell.length_a   1.000
_cell.length_b   1.000
_cell.length_c   1.000
_cell.angle_alpha   90.00
_cell.angle_beta   90.00
_cell.angle_gamma   90.00
#
_symmetry.space_group_name_H-M   'P 1'
#
loop_
_entity.id
_entity.type
_entity.pdbx_description
1 polymer ?
#
loop_
_entity_poly.entity_id
_entity_poly.type
_entity_poly.pdbx_seq_one_letter_code
_entity_poly.pdbx_strand_id
1 'polypeptide(L)'
;MVDMAHFAGLVAGGAHPSPFPHADVATTTTHKTLRGPRGGMILTNDETIAKKVNSAIFPGIQGGPLMHVIAAKAVAFGEALRPDFRDYQAQVVRNAQALADQLMKGGLDIVTGGTDTHVMLVDLRPKGVKGNATEKELGRAHITCNKNGIPFDPEKPTITSGVRLGTPAGTTRGFAEAEFRLIADWIVEVVDGLAANGEDENSGVEAAVRAKVLALCAKFPMYPNL
;
A
#
# COMPACT_ATOMS: atom_id res chain seq x y z
N MET A 1 -21.74 6.79 6.14
CA MET A 1 -20.32 6.96 6.54
C MET A 1 -19.44 6.18 5.60
N VAL A 2 -18.29 6.75 5.20
CA VAL A 2 -17.25 6.09 4.41
C VAL A 2 -15.93 6.13 5.17
N ASP A 3 -15.24 5.00 5.30
CA ASP A 3 -13.86 4.96 5.75
C ASP A 3 -12.93 4.92 4.52
N MET A 4 -12.22 6.02 4.29
CA MET A 4 -11.28 6.17 3.18
C MET A 4 -9.81 6.09 3.63
N ALA A 5 -9.54 5.43 4.74
CA ALA A 5 -8.21 5.37 5.34
C ALA A 5 -7.11 4.94 4.35
N HIS A 6 -7.39 3.96 3.47
CA HIS A 6 -6.45 3.50 2.48
C HIS A 6 -6.23 4.49 1.32
N PHE A 7 -7.30 5.12 0.84
CA PHE A 7 -7.27 5.87 -0.42
C PHE A 7 -7.47 7.40 -0.27
N ALA A 8 -7.45 7.94 0.95
CA ALA A 8 -7.64 9.37 1.19
C ALA A 8 -6.63 10.25 0.44
N GLY A 9 -5.40 9.78 0.29
CA GLY A 9 -4.40 10.49 -0.51
C GLY A 9 -4.75 10.54 -2.00
N LEU A 10 -5.31 9.46 -2.55
CA LEU A 10 -5.80 9.43 -3.93
C LEU A 10 -6.96 10.41 -4.12
N VAL A 11 -7.86 10.50 -3.14
CA VAL A 11 -8.96 11.49 -3.14
C VAL A 11 -8.40 12.91 -3.12
N ALA A 12 -7.49 13.21 -2.19
CA ALA A 12 -6.87 14.53 -2.07
C ALA A 12 -6.09 14.95 -3.33
N GLY A 13 -5.44 13.99 -3.98
CA GLY A 13 -4.72 14.20 -5.24
C GLY A 13 -5.58 14.15 -6.49
N GLY A 14 -6.90 13.91 -6.36
CA GLY A 14 -7.81 13.83 -7.50
C GLY A 14 -7.70 12.56 -8.35
N ALA A 15 -7.01 11.53 -7.86
CA ALA A 15 -6.83 10.25 -8.52
C ALA A 15 -7.92 9.21 -8.15
N HIS A 16 -8.85 9.55 -7.25
CA HIS A 16 -9.98 8.72 -6.85
C HIS A 16 -11.18 9.64 -6.53
N PRO A 17 -12.42 9.23 -6.84
CA PRO A 17 -13.62 9.98 -6.50
C PRO A 17 -13.71 10.27 -5.00
N SER A 18 -14.18 11.47 -4.66
CA SER A 18 -14.46 11.85 -3.28
C SER A 18 -15.72 11.16 -2.76
N PRO A 19 -15.77 10.71 -1.49
CA PRO A 19 -17.01 10.24 -0.87
C PRO A 19 -18.05 11.36 -0.71
N PHE A 20 -17.64 12.61 -0.69
CA PHE A 20 -18.57 13.74 -0.66
C PHE A 20 -19.02 14.13 -2.08
N PRO A 21 -20.32 14.45 -2.26
CA PRO A 21 -21.36 14.73 -1.26
C PRO A 21 -22.18 13.51 -0.84
N HIS A 22 -21.79 12.28 -1.17
CA HIS A 22 -22.60 11.07 -0.98
C HIS A 22 -22.54 10.50 0.45
N ALA A 23 -21.61 10.98 1.27
CA ALA A 23 -21.45 10.55 2.67
C ALA A 23 -21.62 11.74 3.62
N ASP A 24 -22.35 11.53 4.74
CA ASP A 24 -22.48 12.52 5.82
C ASP A 24 -21.17 12.65 6.62
N VAL A 25 -20.44 11.53 6.75
CA VAL A 25 -19.18 11.42 7.49
C VAL A 25 -18.19 10.58 6.72
N ALA A 26 -16.95 11.04 6.64
CA ALA A 26 -15.83 10.24 6.20
C ALA A 26 -14.77 10.15 7.30
N THR A 27 -14.17 8.96 7.46
CA THR A 27 -13.04 8.73 8.34
C THR A 27 -11.80 8.39 7.53
N THR A 28 -10.63 8.73 8.04
CA THR A 28 -9.37 8.36 7.41
C THR A 28 -8.24 8.27 8.42
N THR A 29 -7.22 7.50 8.06
CA THR A 29 -5.88 7.63 8.66
C THR A 29 -5.10 8.70 7.91
N THR A 30 -4.11 9.30 8.58
CA THR A 30 -3.25 10.32 7.97
C THR A 30 -1.92 9.77 7.43
N HIS A 31 -1.57 8.51 7.74
CA HIS A 31 -0.25 7.91 7.51
C HIS A 31 -0.19 6.86 6.38
N LYS A 32 -1.22 6.75 5.54
CA LYS A 32 -1.25 5.86 4.37
C LYS A 32 -1.01 6.67 3.09
N THR A 33 -1.89 6.58 2.10
CA THR A 33 -1.73 7.34 0.84
C THR A 33 -1.67 8.85 1.04
N LEU A 34 -2.22 9.37 2.14
CA LEU A 34 -2.11 10.79 2.48
C LEU A 34 -0.69 11.22 2.90
N ARG A 35 0.19 10.28 3.19
CA ARG A 35 1.63 10.46 3.44
C ARG A 35 1.95 11.37 4.63
N GLY A 36 1.11 11.37 5.66
CA GLY A 36 1.28 12.15 6.88
C GLY A 36 1.75 11.32 8.10
N PRO A 37 1.72 11.89 9.28
CA PRO A 37 2.04 11.22 10.53
C PRO A 37 0.98 10.19 10.90
N ARG A 38 1.30 9.27 11.82
CA ARG A 38 0.32 8.33 12.38
C ARG A 38 -0.76 9.08 13.14
N GLY A 39 -2.01 8.84 12.74
CA GLY A 39 -3.18 9.46 13.32
C GLY A 39 -4.42 9.18 12.50
N GLY A 40 -5.54 9.69 12.98
CA GLY A 40 -6.83 9.62 12.31
C GLY A 40 -7.43 11.01 12.12
N MET A 41 -8.47 11.07 11.30
CA MET A 41 -9.25 12.27 11.04
C MET A 41 -10.69 11.87 10.72
N ILE A 42 -11.64 12.66 11.19
CA ILE A 42 -13.07 12.56 10.88
C ILE A 42 -13.48 13.83 10.15
N LEU A 43 -14.18 13.68 9.05
CA LEU A 43 -14.63 14.77 8.18
C LEU A 43 -16.15 14.75 8.04
N THR A 44 -16.76 15.90 8.11
CA THR A 44 -18.19 16.10 7.84
C THR A 44 -18.44 17.54 7.43
N ASN A 45 -19.46 17.75 6.59
CA ASN A 45 -19.98 19.08 6.25
C ASN A 45 -21.20 19.47 7.11
N ASP A 46 -21.67 18.58 7.98
CA ASP A 46 -22.81 18.83 8.89
C ASP A 46 -22.32 19.33 10.25
N GLU A 47 -22.68 20.56 10.62
CA GLU A 47 -22.28 21.17 11.89
C GLU A 47 -22.83 20.43 13.10
N THR A 48 -24.02 19.81 13.01
CA THR A 48 -24.63 19.07 14.10
C THR A 48 -23.83 17.80 14.38
N ILE A 49 -23.43 17.10 13.32
CA ILE A 49 -22.55 15.93 13.41
C ILE A 49 -21.19 16.35 13.95
N ALA A 50 -20.60 17.42 13.42
CA ALA A 50 -19.31 17.93 13.87
C ALA A 50 -19.29 18.23 15.38
N LYS A 51 -20.31 18.87 15.92
CA LYS A 51 -20.43 19.14 17.36
C LYS A 51 -20.49 17.86 18.18
N LYS A 52 -21.27 16.86 17.75
CA LYS A 52 -21.37 15.55 18.41
C LYS A 52 -20.04 14.80 18.39
N VAL A 53 -19.37 14.77 17.24
CA VAL A 53 -18.07 14.12 17.07
C VAL A 53 -17.02 14.78 17.96
N ASN A 54 -16.93 16.10 17.96
CA ASN A 54 -15.99 16.83 18.81
C ASN A 54 -16.21 16.55 20.31
N SER A 55 -17.46 16.55 20.77
CA SER A 55 -17.80 16.22 22.16
C SER A 55 -17.51 14.75 22.50
N ALA A 56 -17.74 13.83 21.57
CA ALA A 56 -17.43 12.42 21.78
C ALA A 56 -15.92 12.16 21.86
N ILE A 57 -15.13 12.89 21.06
CA ILE A 57 -13.66 12.80 21.10
C ILE A 57 -13.14 13.43 22.40
N PHE A 58 -13.48 14.69 22.66
CA PHE A 58 -13.04 15.40 23.87
C PHE A 58 -14.23 16.12 24.55
N PRO A 59 -14.50 15.84 25.84
CA PRO A 59 -13.72 14.98 26.76
C PRO A 59 -14.16 13.50 26.77
N GLY A 60 -14.95 13.05 25.77
CA GLY A 60 -15.59 11.72 25.80
C GLY A 60 -14.62 10.55 25.90
N ILE A 61 -13.72 10.37 24.90
CA ILE A 61 -12.83 9.22 24.80
C ILE A 61 -11.35 9.58 24.76
N GLN A 62 -10.99 10.84 24.53
CA GLN A 62 -9.60 11.33 24.46
C GLN A 62 -9.40 12.52 25.39
N GLY A 63 -8.11 12.84 25.67
CA GLY A 63 -7.69 13.97 26.47
C GLY A 63 -6.72 14.89 25.73
N GLY A 64 -5.62 15.29 26.37
CA GLY A 64 -4.62 16.18 25.77
C GLY A 64 -4.00 15.60 24.49
N PRO A 65 -4.05 16.32 23.37
CA PRO A 65 -3.55 15.82 22.09
C PRO A 65 -2.03 15.89 21.99
N LEU A 66 -1.44 15.04 21.14
CA LEU A 66 -0.02 15.07 20.81
C LEU A 66 0.25 16.21 19.81
N MET A 67 0.75 17.35 20.30
CA MET A 67 0.92 18.57 19.50
C MET A 67 1.92 18.40 18.36
N HIS A 68 2.97 17.59 18.52
CA HIS A 68 3.90 17.27 17.43
C HIS A 68 3.23 16.50 16.29
N VAL A 69 2.24 15.64 16.58
CA VAL A 69 1.45 14.96 15.55
C VAL A 69 0.54 15.95 14.84
N ILE A 70 -0.08 16.89 15.56
CA ILE A 70 -0.92 17.94 14.95
C ILE A 70 -0.09 18.83 14.03
N ALA A 71 1.09 19.27 14.46
CA ALA A 71 2.03 20.04 13.64
C ALA A 71 2.43 19.27 12.37
N ALA A 72 2.76 17.98 12.52
CA ALA A 72 3.10 17.12 11.38
C ALA A 72 1.92 16.91 10.42
N LYS A 73 0.67 16.82 10.93
CA LYS A 73 -0.53 16.81 10.07
C LYS A 73 -0.68 18.10 9.28
N ALA A 74 -0.44 19.25 9.89
CA ALA A 74 -0.51 20.55 9.21
C ALA A 74 0.47 20.63 8.04
N VAL A 75 1.72 20.17 8.24
CA VAL A 75 2.73 20.07 7.17
C VAL A 75 2.25 19.13 6.06
N ALA A 76 1.82 17.90 6.42
CA ALA A 76 1.37 16.91 5.44
C ALA A 76 0.16 17.41 4.62
N PHE A 77 -0.78 18.12 5.23
CA PHE A 77 -1.93 18.67 4.52
C PHE A 77 -1.53 19.85 3.63
N GLY A 78 -0.56 20.68 4.08
CA GLY A 78 0.04 21.72 3.23
C GLY A 78 0.71 21.10 1.98
N GLU A 79 1.43 19.99 2.13
CA GLU A 79 1.98 19.23 0.99
C GLU A 79 0.89 18.65 0.09
N ALA A 80 -0.19 18.08 0.67
CA ALA A 80 -1.28 17.48 -0.07
C ALA A 80 -2.09 18.49 -0.92
N LEU A 81 -2.03 19.77 -0.59
CA LEU A 81 -2.65 20.86 -1.35
C LEU A 81 -1.83 21.29 -2.58
N ARG A 82 -0.58 20.87 -2.69
CA ARG A 82 0.33 21.30 -3.75
C ARG A 82 0.10 20.51 -5.05
N PRO A 83 0.40 21.12 -6.21
CA PRO A 83 0.27 20.44 -7.50
C PRO A 83 1.09 19.15 -7.60
N ASP A 84 2.31 19.13 -7.06
CA ASP A 84 3.21 17.97 -7.08
C ASP A 84 2.64 16.75 -6.34
N PHE A 85 1.75 16.96 -5.37
CA PHE A 85 1.03 15.86 -4.72
C PHE A 85 0.03 15.17 -5.65
N ARG A 86 -0.58 15.91 -6.58
CA ARG A 86 -1.46 15.34 -7.63
C ARG A 86 -0.67 14.45 -8.57
N ASP A 87 0.49 14.92 -9.02
CA ASP A 87 1.39 14.16 -9.88
C ASP A 87 1.87 12.88 -9.18
N TYR A 88 2.21 12.98 -7.90
CA TYR A 88 2.56 11.84 -7.06
C TYR A 88 1.44 10.81 -6.98
N GLN A 89 0.20 11.20 -6.70
CA GLN A 89 -0.92 10.26 -6.61
C GLN A 89 -1.25 9.61 -7.96
N ALA A 90 -1.18 10.36 -9.05
CA ALA A 90 -1.33 9.82 -10.39
C ALA A 90 -0.21 8.79 -10.71
N GLN A 91 1.04 9.06 -10.29
CA GLN A 91 2.14 8.13 -10.44
C GLN A 91 1.96 6.87 -9.61
N VAL A 92 1.43 6.97 -8.38
CA VAL A 92 1.10 5.82 -7.53
C VAL A 92 0.17 4.85 -8.24
N VAL A 93 -0.87 5.36 -8.92
CA VAL A 93 -1.82 4.52 -9.66
C VAL A 93 -1.17 3.90 -10.91
N ARG A 94 -0.43 4.67 -11.71
CA ARG A 94 0.30 4.13 -12.88
C ARG A 94 1.28 3.03 -12.48
N ASN A 95 1.99 3.22 -11.39
CA ASN A 95 2.91 2.24 -10.84
C ASN A 95 2.19 0.95 -10.42
N ALA A 96 1.01 1.09 -9.79
CA ALA A 96 0.21 -0.07 -9.40
C ALA A 96 -0.30 -0.86 -10.61
N GLN A 97 -0.74 -0.17 -11.66
CA GLN A 97 -1.13 -0.79 -12.92
C GLN A 97 0.04 -1.52 -13.56
N ALA A 98 1.22 -0.89 -13.65
CA ALA A 98 2.42 -1.50 -14.22
C ALA A 98 2.87 -2.75 -13.43
N LEU A 99 2.78 -2.71 -12.09
CA LEU A 99 3.05 -3.85 -11.23
C LEU A 99 2.06 -4.99 -11.49
N ALA A 100 0.75 -4.69 -11.49
CA ALA A 100 -0.30 -5.67 -11.72
C ALA A 100 -0.17 -6.35 -13.09
N ASP A 101 -0.02 -5.56 -14.15
CA ASP A 101 0.14 -6.05 -15.52
C ASP A 101 1.35 -7.01 -15.65
N GLN A 102 2.47 -6.67 -15.03
CA GLN A 102 3.68 -7.47 -15.11
C GLN A 102 3.57 -8.76 -14.28
N LEU A 103 2.93 -8.72 -13.11
CA LEU A 103 2.64 -9.91 -12.31
C LEU A 103 1.74 -10.90 -13.07
N MET A 104 0.70 -10.40 -13.75
CA MET A 104 -0.17 -11.23 -14.58
C MET A 104 0.57 -11.86 -15.76
N LYS A 105 1.49 -11.14 -16.41
CA LYS A 105 2.38 -11.71 -17.46
C LYS A 105 3.27 -12.81 -16.91
N GLY A 106 3.67 -12.72 -15.65
CA GLY A 106 4.43 -13.75 -14.92
C GLY A 106 3.59 -14.94 -14.44
N GLY A 107 2.30 -14.99 -14.79
CA GLY A 107 1.40 -16.10 -14.44
C GLY A 107 0.83 -16.06 -13.02
N LEU A 108 0.83 -14.88 -12.39
CA LEU A 108 0.09 -14.63 -11.14
C LEU A 108 -1.26 -14.00 -11.47
N ASP A 109 -2.28 -14.29 -10.67
CA ASP A 109 -3.59 -13.68 -10.82
C ASP A 109 -3.77 -12.49 -9.87
N ILE A 110 -4.32 -11.40 -10.40
CA ILE A 110 -4.81 -10.29 -9.59
C ILE A 110 -6.31 -10.50 -9.39
N VAL A 111 -6.76 -10.54 -8.13
CA VAL A 111 -8.15 -10.89 -7.75
C VAL A 111 -9.20 -10.07 -8.52
N THR A 112 -8.91 -8.82 -8.82
CA THR A 112 -9.79 -7.91 -9.58
C THR A 112 -9.45 -7.82 -11.07
N GLY A 113 -8.54 -8.64 -11.57
CA GLY A 113 -8.06 -8.58 -12.96
C GLY A 113 -7.19 -7.35 -13.27
N GLY A 114 -6.74 -6.62 -12.25
CA GLY A 114 -5.96 -5.40 -12.32
C GLY A 114 -6.23 -4.49 -11.13
N THR A 115 -5.81 -3.22 -11.21
CA THR A 115 -6.10 -2.23 -10.18
C THR A 115 -6.26 -0.82 -10.78
N ASP A 116 -7.16 -0.04 -10.20
CA ASP A 116 -7.37 1.39 -10.45
C ASP A 116 -6.97 2.25 -9.24
N THR A 117 -6.34 1.62 -8.24
CA THR A 117 -5.89 2.27 -7.00
C THR A 117 -4.39 2.03 -6.76
N HIS A 118 -3.97 2.16 -5.52
CA HIS A 118 -2.57 2.01 -5.08
C HIS A 118 -2.23 0.60 -4.59
N VAL A 119 -3.20 -0.31 -4.51
CA VAL A 119 -3.09 -1.61 -3.86
C VAL A 119 -3.75 -2.70 -4.70
N MET A 120 -3.27 -3.93 -4.60
CA MET A 120 -3.84 -5.11 -5.23
C MET A 120 -3.71 -6.34 -4.34
N LEU A 121 -4.61 -7.29 -4.52
CA LEU A 121 -4.50 -8.64 -3.97
C LEU A 121 -4.05 -9.59 -5.08
N VAL A 122 -2.99 -10.32 -4.80
CA VAL A 122 -2.44 -11.35 -5.69
C VAL A 122 -2.93 -12.71 -5.20
N ASP A 123 -3.56 -13.48 -6.09
CA ASP A 123 -3.93 -14.87 -5.85
C ASP A 123 -2.74 -15.78 -6.22
N LEU A 124 -2.27 -16.55 -5.26
CA LEU A 124 -1.11 -17.44 -5.41
C LEU A 124 -1.49 -18.88 -5.80
N ARG A 125 -2.79 -19.19 -5.85
CA ARG A 125 -3.26 -20.56 -6.17
C ARG A 125 -2.81 -21.05 -7.55
N PRO A 126 -2.71 -20.21 -8.60
CA PRO A 126 -2.17 -20.65 -9.89
C PRO A 126 -0.74 -21.19 -9.82
N LYS A 127 0.05 -20.73 -8.85
CA LYS A 127 1.44 -21.20 -8.61
C LYS A 127 1.52 -22.29 -7.53
N GLY A 128 0.41 -22.67 -6.88
CA GLY A 128 0.37 -23.70 -5.86
C GLY A 128 1.06 -23.36 -4.54
N VAL A 129 1.39 -22.08 -4.29
CA VAL A 129 2.08 -21.61 -3.08
C VAL A 129 1.14 -20.92 -2.10
N LYS A 130 1.55 -20.78 -0.85
CA LYS A 130 0.75 -20.17 0.22
C LYS A 130 1.23 -18.77 0.59
N GLY A 131 0.29 -17.93 1.08
CA GLY A 131 0.58 -16.56 1.44
C GLY A 131 1.63 -16.39 2.53
N ASN A 132 1.60 -17.22 3.58
CA ASN A 132 2.57 -17.17 4.67
C ASN A 132 3.99 -17.54 4.23
N ALA A 133 4.16 -18.52 3.34
CA ALA A 133 5.45 -18.88 2.77
C ALA A 133 5.97 -17.74 1.87
N THR A 134 5.14 -17.27 0.94
CA THR A 134 5.47 -16.18 0.02
C THR A 134 5.84 -14.88 0.77
N GLU A 135 5.10 -14.51 1.84
CA GLU A 135 5.43 -13.35 2.68
C GLU A 135 6.84 -13.45 3.29
N LYS A 136 7.20 -14.63 3.82
CA LYS A 136 8.51 -14.86 4.43
C LYS A 136 9.64 -14.79 3.41
N GLU A 137 9.48 -15.44 2.26
CA GLU A 137 10.52 -15.50 1.23
C GLU A 137 10.75 -14.15 0.56
N LEU A 138 9.69 -13.45 0.19
CA LEU A 138 9.79 -12.08 -0.30
C LEU A 138 10.45 -11.17 0.75
N GLY A 139 10.13 -11.34 2.03
CA GLY A 139 10.80 -10.63 3.13
C GLY A 139 12.31 -10.88 3.17
N ARG A 140 12.76 -12.15 3.00
CA ARG A 140 14.19 -12.51 2.92
C ARG A 140 14.86 -11.96 1.66
N ALA A 141 14.10 -11.82 0.57
CA ALA A 141 14.53 -11.15 -0.66
C ALA A 141 14.47 -9.61 -0.58
N HIS A 142 14.13 -9.02 0.58
CA HIS A 142 13.96 -7.59 0.83
C HIS A 142 12.80 -6.94 0.06
N ILE A 143 11.80 -7.73 -0.32
CA ILE A 143 10.53 -7.24 -0.88
C ILE A 143 9.44 -7.40 0.18
N THR A 144 9.07 -6.31 0.82
CA THR A 144 8.07 -6.31 1.89
C THR A 144 6.66 -6.41 1.34
N CYS A 145 5.92 -7.42 1.76
CA CYS A 145 4.49 -7.57 1.54
C CYS A 145 3.82 -8.11 2.81
N ASN A 146 2.53 -8.37 2.76
CA ASN A 146 1.84 -9.15 3.79
C ASN A 146 0.97 -10.23 3.14
N LYS A 147 0.92 -11.40 3.79
CA LYS A 147 -0.08 -12.42 3.44
C LYS A 147 -1.49 -11.84 3.61
N ASN A 148 -2.39 -12.23 2.75
CA ASN A 148 -3.76 -11.72 2.74
C ASN A 148 -4.72 -12.79 2.23
N GLY A 149 -5.85 -12.95 2.93
CA GLY A 149 -6.94 -13.78 2.40
C GLY A 149 -7.48 -13.20 1.09
N ILE A 150 -7.84 -14.10 0.20
CA ILE A 150 -8.56 -13.77 -1.04
C ILE A 150 -10.07 -14.06 -0.86
N PRO A 151 -10.95 -13.57 -1.73
CA PRO A 151 -12.37 -13.92 -1.67
C PRO A 151 -12.57 -15.44 -1.69
N PHE A 152 -13.38 -15.92 -0.73
CA PHE A 152 -13.65 -17.36 -0.53
C PHE A 152 -12.37 -18.20 -0.34
N ASP A 153 -11.40 -17.65 0.36
CA ASP A 153 -10.11 -18.29 0.61
C ASP A 153 -10.31 -19.65 1.33
N PRO A 154 -9.81 -20.78 0.78
CA PRO A 154 -9.89 -22.07 1.43
C PRO A 154 -8.94 -22.22 2.63
N GLU A 155 -7.97 -21.32 2.76
CA GLU A 155 -6.95 -21.39 3.81
C GLU A 155 -7.35 -20.60 5.05
N LYS A 156 -6.76 -20.99 6.19
CA LYS A 156 -6.93 -20.25 7.45
C LYS A 156 -6.28 -18.85 7.36
N PRO A 157 -6.77 -17.86 8.12
CA PRO A 157 -6.21 -16.50 8.12
C PRO A 157 -4.71 -16.42 8.47
N THR A 158 -4.16 -17.42 9.13
CA THR A 158 -2.73 -17.52 9.46
C THR A 158 -1.86 -18.00 8.30
N ILE A 159 -2.46 -18.59 7.27
CA ILE A 159 -1.80 -19.17 6.09
C ILE A 159 -2.08 -18.29 4.88
N THR A 160 -3.35 -18.15 4.48
CA THR A 160 -3.88 -17.46 3.31
C THR A 160 -3.44 -18.02 1.96
N SER A 161 -4.21 -17.70 0.91
CA SER A 161 -3.88 -18.06 -0.47
C SER A 161 -3.38 -16.86 -1.28
N GLY A 162 -3.17 -15.71 -0.67
CA GLY A 162 -2.76 -14.51 -1.36
C GLY A 162 -1.77 -13.65 -0.57
N VAL A 163 -1.26 -12.65 -1.27
CA VAL A 163 -0.47 -11.56 -0.70
C VAL A 163 -1.02 -10.21 -1.17
N ARG A 164 -0.80 -9.16 -0.37
CA ARG A 164 -1.18 -7.80 -0.72
C ARG A 164 0.05 -6.99 -1.07
N LEU A 165 -0.01 -6.31 -2.21
CA LEU A 165 1.03 -5.43 -2.72
C LEU A 165 0.50 -4.01 -2.92
N GLY A 166 1.39 -3.02 -2.84
CA GLY A 166 1.04 -1.63 -3.08
C GLY A 166 2.25 -0.78 -3.43
N THR A 167 2.01 0.40 -4.00
CA THR A 167 3.04 1.20 -4.64
C THR A 167 3.41 2.54 -3.98
N PRO A 168 2.68 3.07 -2.97
CA PRO A 168 2.96 4.41 -2.43
C PRO A 168 4.37 4.61 -1.89
N ALA A 169 4.91 3.62 -1.16
CA ALA A 169 6.24 3.71 -0.55
C ALA A 169 7.35 3.75 -1.62
N GLY A 170 7.29 2.88 -2.63
CA GLY A 170 8.24 2.88 -3.75
C GLY A 170 8.13 4.14 -4.60
N THR A 171 6.90 4.63 -4.84
CA THR A 171 6.68 5.90 -5.55
C THR A 171 7.26 7.09 -4.77
N THR A 172 7.09 7.13 -3.44
CA THR A 172 7.72 8.17 -2.59
C THR A 172 9.25 8.11 -2.67
N ARG A 173 9.81 6.90 -2.83
CA ARG A 173 11.24 6.69 -3.00
C ARG A 173 11.76 7.18 -4.37
N GLY A 174 10.88 7.40 -5.33
CA GLY A 174 11.21 7.83 -6.68
C GLY A 174 11.07 6.75 -7.75
N PHE A 175 10.52 5.58 -7.43
CA PHE A 175 10.26 4.52 -8.40
C PHE A 175 9.12 4.93 -9.35
N ALA A 176 9.31 4.62 -10.63
CA ALA A 176 8.33 4.74 -11.70
C ALA A 176 7.93 3.35 -12.23
N GLU A 177 7.17 3.31 -13.31
CA GLU A 177 6.62 2.07 -13.89
C GLU A 177 7.70 1.05 -14.25
N ALA A 178 8.89 1.51 -14.68
CA ALA A 178 10.00 0.63 -15.04
C ALA A 178 10.50 -0.17 -13.82
N GLU A 179 10.70 0.50 -12.68
CA GLU A 179 11.14 -0.13 -11.44
C GLU A 179 10.08 -1.11 -10.92
N PHE A 180 8.79 -0.75 -11.00
CA PHE A 180 7.72 -1.64 -10.58
C PHE A 180 7.56 -2.88 -11.47
N ARG A 181 7.87 -2.79 -12.77
CA ARG A 181 7.96 -3.99 -13.63
C ARG A 181 9.10 -4.90 -13.21
N LEU A 182 10.29 -4.36 -12.92
CA LEU A 182 11.41 -5.15 -12.39
C LEU A 182 11.06 -5.82 -11.06
N ILE A 183 10.38 -5.09 -10.15
CA ILE A 183 9.93 -5.64 -8.86
C ILE A 183 8.93 -6.78 -9.10
N ALA A 184 8.02 -6.65 -10.07
CA ALA A 184 7.09 -7.72 -10.43
C ALA A 184 7.83 -8.97 -10.92
N ASP A 185 8.82 -8.81 -11.81
CA ASP A 185 9.64 -9.92 -12.31
C ASP A 185 10.36 -10.64 -11.16
N TRP A 186 10.89 -9.89 -10.20
CA TRP A 186 11.56 -10.45 -9.03
C TRP A 186 10.60 -11.14 -8.06
N ILE A 187 9.37 -10.64 -7.91
CA ILE A 187 8.32 -11.32 -7.14
C ILE A 187 7.98 -12.66 -7.80
N VAL A 188 7.81 -12.68 -9.12
CA VAL A 188 7.56 -13.91 -9.89
C VAL A 188 8.73 -14.89 -9.74
N GLU A 189 9.97 -14.42 -9.85
CA GLU A 189 11.18 -15.25 -9.70
C GLU A 189 11.22 -15.95 -8.32
N VAL A 190 10.92 -15.22 -7.24
CA VAL A 190 10.86 -15.81 -5.88
C VAL A 190 9.69 -16.80 -5.75
N VAL A 191 8.52 -16.46 -6.28
CA VAL A 191 7.32 -17.32 -6.21
C VAL A 191 7.51 -18.60 -7.02
N ASP A 192 8.09 -18.51 -8.23
CA ASP A 192 8.39 -19.66 -9.07
C ASP A 192 9.47 -20.57 -8.43
N GLY A 193 10.48 -19.95 -7.80
CA GLY A 193 11.46 -20.69 -7.03
C GLY A 193 10.83 -21.42 -5.85
N LEU A 194 9.95 -20.77 -5.09
CA LEU A 194 9.20 -21.39 -4.00
C LEU A 194 8.32 -22.55 -4.49
N ALA A 195 7.65 -22.38 -5.62
CA ALA A 195 6.82 -23.45 -6.21
C ALA A 195 7.63 -24.67 -6.66
N ALA A 196 8.85 -24.45 -7.16
CA ALA A 196 9.72 -25.49 -7.68
C ALA A 196 10.51 -26.23 -6.58
N ASN A 197 11.03 -25.47 -5.60
CA ASN A 197 12.00 -25.98 -4.63
C ASN A 197 11.40 -26.21 -3.21
N GLY A 198 10.28 -25.56 -2.89
CA GLY A 198 9.73 -25.51 -1.53
C GLY A 198 10.42 -24.47 -0.64
N GLU A 199 9.87 -24.27 0.58
CA GLU A 199 10.29 -23.21 1.52
C GLU A 199 11.76 -23.35 2.00
N ASP A 200 12.29 -24.56 2.08
CA ASP A 200 13.62 -24.82 2.68
C ASP A 200 14.76 -24.71 1.66
N GLU A 201 14.48 -24.80 0.35
CA GLU A 201 15.51 -24.89 -0.70
C GLU A 201 15.54 -23.67 -1.65
N ASN A 202 14.77 -22.61 -1.38
CA ASN A 202 14.69 -21.41 -2.24
C ASN A 202 15.71 -20.31 -1.90
N SER A 203 16.59 -20.54 -0.93
CA SER A 203 17.53 -19.54 -0.40
C SER A 203 18.48 -18.94 -1.46
N GLY A 204 18.82 -19.70 -2.49
CA GLY A 204 19.65 -19.22 -3.61
C GLY A 204 18.94 -18.17 -4.46
N VAL A 205 17.66 -18.40 -4.77
CA VAL A 205 16.80 -17.42 -5.50
C VAL A 205 16.60 -16.16 -4.67
N GLU A 206 16.28 -16.33 -3.39
CA GLU A 206 16.11 -15.20 -2.47
C GLU A 206 17.36 -14.32 -2.39
N ALA A 207 18.54 -14.92 -2.29
CA ALA A 207 19.81 -14.19 -2.24
C ALA A 207 20.10 -13.44 -3.55
N ALA A 208 19.82 -14.06 -4.70
CA ALA A 208 19.98 -13.44 -6.01
C ALA A 208 19.03 -12.24 -6.18
N VAL A 209 17.76 -12.40 -5.82
CA VAL A 209 16.77 -11.31 -5.88
C VAL A 209 17.12 -10.20 -4.89
N ARG A 210 17.52 -10.55 -3.67
CA ARG A 210 17.97 -9.56 -2.67
C ARG A 210 19.10 -8.68 -3.19
N ALA A 211 20.07 -9.25 -3.89
CA ALA A 211 21.16 -8.47 -4.49
C ALA A 211 20.63 -7.47 -5.53
N LYS A 212 19.66 -7.88 -6.37
CA LYS A 212 19.00 -7.00 -7.36
C LYS A 212 18.24 -5.87 -6.67
N VAL A 213 17.48 -6.18 -5.61
CA VAL A 213 16.73 -5.18 -4.82
C VAL A 213 17.65 -4.16 -4.18
N LEU A 214 18.75 -4.61 -3.56
CA LEU A 214 19.75 -3.71 -2.97
C LEU A 214 20.39 -2.79 -4.02
N ALA A 215 20.74 -3.33 -5.19
CA ALA A 215 21.30 -2.56 -6.30
C ALA A 215 20.31 -1.52 -6.84
N LEU A 216 19.02 -1.84 -6.93
CA LEU A 216 17.98 -0.88 -7.29
C LEU A 216 17.85 0.21 -6.21
N CYS A 217 17.72 -0.20 -4.95
CA CYS A 217 17.56 0.73 -3.83
C CYS A 217 18.73 1.71 -3.69
N ALA A 218 19.96 1.31 -4.04
CA ALA A 218 21.13 2.19 -4.02
C ALA A 218 21.04 3.34 -5.04
N LYS A 219 20.30 3.17 -6.14
CA LYS A 219 20.06 4.23 -7.13
C LYS A 219 19.01 5.26 -6.67
N PHE A 220 18.24 4.91 -5.66
CA PHE A 220 17.15 5.75 -5.12
C PHE A 220 17.32 5.86 -3.59
N PRO A 221 18.36 6.55 -3.11
CA PRO A 221 18.61 6.69 -1.67
C PRO A 221 17.47 7.47 -1.01
N MET A 222 17.03 7.01 0.17
CA MET A 222 16.11 7.79 1.00
C MET A 222 16.89 8.88 1.73
N TYR A 223 16.35 10.09 1.77
CA TYR A 223 16.95 11.24 2.45
C TYR A 223 18.40 11.54 1.99
N PRO A 224 18.63 11.76 0.68
CA PRO A 224 19.98 11.89 0.13
C PRO A 224 20.78 13.09 0.67
N ASN A 225 20.10 14.02 1.36
CA ASN A 225 20.67 15.24 1.92
C ASN A 225 20.74 15.25 3.47
N LEU A 226 20.51 14.09 4.11
CA LEU A 226 20.64 13.91 5.57
C LEU A 226 21.95 13.20 5.91
#